data_66b508b627dd0241bbd22b823822afba
#
_entry.id   66b508b627dd0241bbd22b823822afba
#
_cell.length_a   1.000
_cell.length_b   1.000
_cell.length_c   1.000
_cell.angle_alpha   90.00
_cell.angle_beta   90.00
_cell.angle_gamma   90.00
#
_symmetry.space_group_name_H-M   'P 1'
#
loop_
_entity.id
_entity.type
_entity.pdbx_description
1 polymer ?
#
loop_
_entity_poly.entity_id
_entity_poly.type
_entity_poly.pdbx_seq_one_letter_code
_entity_poly.pdbx_strand_id
1 'polypeptide(L)'
;MKTKIKTKTKYRIKNWAKYNQALKQRGSLELWLTDDIIEKWPAEPSGLPGNQPVYADFAIQIVVQFGKVFHQKLRQTEGLLEDIFKLMGIKLSVPDYSTVSRRASRLNVVLCKKTAKAGEKKIVVIDSSGLKVYGEGEWKVKMHGRSKHRTWRKVHLGIGPDGEIQAAKLTLNNVADCQVAADLLNQIESDIDTLAGDGGYDKEEVYRACREKEIRQILIPPQKNAKIKQHGNLKCEPHKRDENLRQIRKIGRKRWKEKSGYHVRSLVETTMFRLKTILGGKLSARKLENQATEFLISCDILNRMSALGMPDSYAVA
;
A
#
# COMPACT_ATOMS: atom_id res chain seq x y z
N MET A 1 26.41 -22.17 -28.13
CA MET A 1 24.98 -21.93 -27.84
C MET A 1 24.71 -20.43 -27.89
N LYS A 2 24.02 -19.92 -28.91
CA LYS A 2 23.66 -18.49 -29.00
C LYS A 2 22.54 -18.21 -28.02
N THR A 3 22.81 -17.44 -26.96
CA THR A 3 21.80 -16.94 -26.03
C THR A 3 20.85 -16.04 -26.78
N LYS A 4 19.60 -16.46 -27.02
CA LYS A 4 18.54 -15.61 -27.57
C LYS A 4 18.33 -14.45 -26.62
N ILE A 5 18.78 -13.27 -26.99
CA ILE A 5 18.45 -12.02 -26.32
C ILE A 5 16.95 -11.86 -26.44
N LYS A 6 16.22 -12.01 -25.33
CA LYS A 6 14.78 -11.69 -25.27
C LYS A 6 14.63 -10.21 -25.54
N THR A 7 14.20 -9.82 -26.72
CA THR A 7 13.77 -8.45 -27.02
C THR A 7 12.68 -8.05 -26.04
N LYS A 8 12.92 -6.98 -25.31
CA LYS A 8 11.96 -6.44 -24.35
C LYS A 8 10.73 -5.94 -25.12
N THR A 9 9.55 -6.51 -24.86
CA THR A 9 8.30 -6.07 -25.46
C THR A 9 8.11 -4.56 -25.18
N LYS A 10 7.90 -3.78 -26.21
CA LYS A 10 7.60 -2.34 -26.11
C LYS A 10 6.10 -2.16 -25.88
N TYR A 11 5.73 -1.19 -25.07
CA TYR A 11 4.33 -0.85 -24.77
C TYR A 11 4.04 0.58 -25.19
N ARG A 12 2.83 0.83 -25.72
CA ARG A 12 2.29 2.16 -25.96
C ARG A 12 1.01 2.37 -25.16
N ILE A 13 0.75 3.61 -24.76
CA ILE A 13 -0.45 3.98 -24.01
C ILE A 13 -1.54 4.31 -25.03
N LYS A 14 -2.68 3.62 -24.92
CA LYS A 14 -3.85 3.80 -25.78
C LYS A 14 -4.65 5.05 -25.42
N ASN A 15 -4.81 5.33 -24.12
CA ASN A 15 -5.63 6.41 -23.58
C ASN A 15 -4.81 7.64 -23.17
N TRP A 16 -3.76 8.00 -23.94
CA TRP A 16 -2.78 9.02 -23.55
C TRP A 16 -3.39 10.35 -23.13
N ALA A 17 -4.35 10.91 -23.89
CA ALA A 17 -4.97 12.19 -23.60
C ALA A 17 -5.67 12.18 -22.21
N LYS A 18 -6.47 11.15 -21.93
CA LYS A 18 -7.16 10.95 -20.65
C LYS A 18 -6.17 10.74 -19.50
N TYR A 19 -5.14 9.94 -19.73
CA TYR A 19 -4.10 9.69 -18.72
C TYR A 19 -3.28 10.94 -18.42
N ASN A 20 -2.93 11.73 -19.44
CA ASN A 20 -2.22 13.00 -19.26
C ASN A 20 -3.05 14.00 -18.45
N GLN A 21 -4.36 14.08 -18.68
CA GLN A 21 -5.25 14.91 -17.87
C GLN A 21 -5.25 14.44 -16.40
N ALA A 22 -5.33 13.14 -16.14
CA ALA A 22 -5.24 12.58 -14.80
C ALA A 22 -3.89 12.90 -14.11
N LEU A 23 -2.78 12.91 -14.86
CA LEU A 23 -1.47 13.31 -14.34
C LEU A 23 -1.44 14.78 -13.91
N LYS A 24 -2.04 15.68 -14.70
CA LYS A 24 -2.15 17.11 -14.35
C LYS A 24 -3.00 17.29 -13.08
N GLN A 25 -4.12 16.60 -12.99
CA GLN A 25 -5.03 16.68 -11.84
C GLN A 25 -4.39 16.24 -10.51
N ARG A 26 -3.37 15.36 -10.53
CA ARG A 26 -2.65 14.96 -9.30
C ARG A 26 -1.99 16.13 -8.56
N GLY A 27 -1.63 17.20 -9.28
CA GLY A 27 -1.07 18.43 -8.71
C GLY A 27 -2.11 19.53 -8.49
N SER A 28 -3.39 19.32 -8.81
CA SER A 28 -4.44 20.30 -8.62
C SER A 28 -4.78 20.48 -7.14
N LEU A 29 -4.91 21.72 -6.68
CA LEU A 29 -5.38 22.02 -5.32
C LEU A 29 -6.81 21.53 -5.09
N GLU A 30 -7.67 21.59 -6.12
CA GLU A 30 -9.06 21.11 -6.05
C GLU A 30 -9.19 19.62 -5.69
N LEU A 31 -8.16 18.81 -5.96
CA LEU A 31 -8.15 17.40 -5.54
C LEU A 31 -7.92 17.24 -4.05
N TRP A 32 -7.16 18.17 -3.45
CA TRP A 32 -6.65 18.06 -2.09
C TRP A 32 -7.34 19.02 -1.11
N LEU A 33 -7.99 20.09 -1.62
CA LEU A 33 -8.75 21.06 -0.83
C LEU A 33 -10.10 21.29 -1.55
N THR A 34 -11.08 20.49 -1.19
CA THR A 34 -12.47 20.63 -1.65
C THR A 34 -13.27 21.40 -0.61
N ASP A 35 -14.45 21.91 -0.98
CA ASP A 35 -15.32 22.64 -0.05
C ASP A 35 -15.70 21.78 1.16
N ASP A 36 -16.01 20.50 0.96
CA ASP A 36 -16.31 19.59 2.07
C ASP A 36 -15.11 19.39 3.02
N ILE A 37 -13.88 19.53 2.55
CA ILE A 37 -12.67 19.47 3.39
C ILE A 37 -12.60 20.71 4.26
N ILE A 38 -12.92 21.87 3.69
CA ILE A 38 -12.93 23.17 4.37
C ILE A 38 -14.01 23.18 5.44
N GLU A 39 -15.21 22.69 5.14
CA GLU A 39 -16.33 22.59 6.08
C GLU A 39 -16.00 21.68 7.27
N LYS A 40 -15.30 20.57 7.04
CA LYS A 40 -14.90 19.59 8.07
C LYS A 40 -13.58 19.93 8.76
N TRP A 41 -13.02 21.12 8.54
CA TRP A 41 -11.74 21.53 9.11
C TRP A 41 -11.75 21.74 10.62
N PRO A 42 -12.76 22.46 11.19
CA PRO A 42 -12.89 22.62 12.62
C PRO A 42 -13.22 21.30 13.33
N ALA A 43 -12.75 21.14 14.54
CA ALA A 43 -13.17 20.00 15.36
C ALA A 43 -14.58 20.20 15.89
N GLU A 44 -15.36 19.11 15.94
CA GLU A 44 -16.61 19.09 16.68
C GLU A 44 -16.35 19.26 18.19
N PRO A 45 -17.18 20.03 18.90
CA PRO A 45 -17.05 20.15 20.35
C PRO A 45 -17.18 18.79 21.05
N SER A 46 -16.24 18.43 21.91
CA SER A 46 -16.26 17.12 22.59
C SER A 46 -17.29 17.03 23.71
N GLY A 47 -17.84 18.16 24.17
CA GLY A 47 -18.73 18.23 25.36
C GLY A 47 -18.04 17.92 26.69
N LEU A 48 -16.75 17.59 26.67
CA LEU A 48 -15.98 17.29 27.88
C LEU A 48 -15.31 18.55 28.46
N PRO A 49 -15.12 18.65 29.79
CA PRO A 49 -14.35 19.73 30.40
C PRO A 49 -12.90 19.75 29.89
N GLY A 50 -12.34 20.95 29.73
CA GLY A 50 -10.94 21.15 29.37
C GLY A 50 -10.74 21.86 28.03
N ASN A 51 -9.49 21.90 27.55
CA ASN A 51 -9.14 22.57 26.30
C ASN A 51 -9.64 21.74 25.10
N GLN A 52 -10.58 22.31 24.33
CA GLN A 52 -11.17 21.66 23.18
C GLN A 52 -10.20 21.66 21.99
N PRO A 53 -10.19 20.58 21.17
CA PRO A 53 -9.41 20.58 19.95
C PRO A 53 -10.00 21.59 18.94
N VAL A 54 -9.16 22.45 18.38
CA VAL A 54 -9.56 23.43 17.37
C VAL A 54 -9.75 22.79 16.02
N TYR A 55 -8.94 21.80 15.70
CA TYR A 55 -8.88 21.15 14.39
C TYR A 55 -9.41 19.72 14.46
N ALA A 56 -10.16 19.30 13.47
CA ALA A 56 -10.53 17.91 13.31
C ALA A 56 -9.30 17.02 13.03
N ASP A 57 -9.39 15.71 13.28
CA ASP A 57 -8.33 14.76 12.88
C ASP A 57 -8.14 14.74 11.39
N PHE A 58 -9.23 14.94 10.66
CA PHE A 58 -9.23 15.06 9.20
C PHE A 58 -8.36 16.25 8.71
N ALA A 59 -8.45 17.43 9.36
CA ALA A 59 -7.59 18.59 9.05
C ALA A 59 -6.11 18.25 9.24
N ILE A 60 -5.76 17.57 10.33
CA ILE A 60 -4.38 17.11 10.58
C ILE A 60 -3.93 16.14 9.48
N GLN A 61 -4.80 15.22 9.04
CA GLN A 61 -4.51 14.30 7.95
C GLN A 61 -4.23 15.04 6.64
N ILE A 62 -5.03 16.04 6.29
CA ILE A 62 -4.86 16.86 5.08
C ILE A 62 -3.51 17.59 5.09
N VAL A 63 -3.10 18.19 6.22
CA VAL A 63 -1.79 18.85 6.32
C VAL A 63 -0.66 17.86 6.04
N VAL A 64 -0.72 16.63 6.59
CA VAL A 64 0.29 15.60 6.31
C VAL A 64 0.24 15.16 4.84
N GLN A 65 -0.95 15.04 4.25
CA GLN A 65 -1.13 14.72 2.82
C GLN A 65 -0.49 15.79 1.92
N PHE A 66 -0.73 17.08 2.20
CA PHE A 66 -0.10 18.19 1.48
C PHE A 66 1.43 18.10 1.53
N GLY A 67 1.99 17.93 2.72
CA GLY A 67 3.42 17.76 2.88
C GLY A 67 3.99 16.60 2.06
N LYS A 68 3.24 15.51 1.94
CA LYS A 68 3.64 14.34 1.13
C LYS A 68 3.51 14.58 -0.38
N VAL A 69 2.40 15.12 -0.83
CA VAL A 69 2.12 15.37 -2.25
C VAL A 69 3.08 16.40 -2.84
N PHE A 70 3.35 17.49 -2.10
CA PHE A 70 4.22 18.57 -2.53
C PHE A 70 5.66 18.46 -2.01
N HIS A 71 6.02 17.31 -1.40
CA HIS A 71 7.36 17.03 -0.87
C HIS A 71 7.89 18.06 0.14
N GLN A 72 6.98 18.68 0.90
CA GLN A 72 7.31 19.69 1.89
C GLN A 72 7.51 19.08 3.30
N LYS A 73 8.30 19.76 4.13
CA LYS A 73 8.40 19.47 5.56
C LYS A 73 7.28 20.18 6.32
N LEU A 74 6.88 19.68 7.50
CA LEU A 74 5.70 20.18 8.21
C LEU A 74 5.67 21.72 8.37
N ARG A 75 6.79 22.36 8.71
CA ARG A 75 6.85 23.83 8.80
C ARG A 75 6.64 24.54 7.46
N GLN A 76 7.16 23.96 6.38
CA GLN A 76 6.97 24.48 5.02
C GLN A 76 5.54 24.23 4.54
N THR A 77 4.94 23.11 4.96
CA THR A 77 3.54 22.79 4.65
C THR A 77 2.58 23.74 5.37
N GLU A 78 2.88 24.10 6.62
CA GLU A 78 2.14 25.09 7.40
C GLU A 78 2.11 26.44 6.63
N GLY A 79 3.27 27.03 6.33
CA GLY A 79 3.34 28.30 5.59
C GLY A 79 2.71 28.23 4.19
N LEU A 80 2.89 27.10 3.47
CA LEU A 80 2.25 26.91 2.18
C LEU A 80 0.72 26.92 2.27
N LEU A 81 0.15 26.25 3.28
CA LEU A 81 -1.29 26.21 3.48
C LEU A 81 -1.85 27.55 3.96
N GLU A 82 -1.12 28.29 4.82
CA GLU A 82 -1.47 29.64 5.23
C GLU A 82 -1.59 30.59 4.02
N ASP A 83 -0.62 30.55 3.12
CA ASP A 83 -0.65 31.34 1.89
C ASP A 83 -1.80 30.92 0.97
N ILE A 84 -2.04 29.60 0.80
CA ILE A 84 -3.15 29.09 -0.02
C ILE A 84 -4.49 29.55 0.57
N PHE A 85 -4.70 29.42 1.89
CA PHE A 85 -5.93 29.84 2.55
C PHE A 85 -6.17 31.34 2.39
N LYS A 86 -5.12 32.14 2.53
CA LYS A 86 -5.16 33.58 2.29
C LYS A 86 -5.55 33.92 0.85
N LEU A 87 -4.91 33.28 -0.13
CA LEU A 87 -5.19 33.51 -1.55
C LEU A 87 -6.62 33.08 -1.95
N MET A 88 -7.12 32.00 -1.34
CA MET A 88 -8.49 31.50 -1.58
C MET A 88 -9.55 32.22 -0.74
N GLY A 89 -9.18 33.14 0.13
CA GLY A 89 -10.11 33.84 1.03
C GLY A 89 -10.70 32.97 2.13
N ILE A 90 -10.07 31.82 2.44
CA ILE A 90 -10.53 30.88 3.47
C ILE A 90 -10.18 31.46 4.85
N LYS A 91 -11.20 31.72 5.68
CA LYS A 91 -11.04 32.29 7.03
C LYS A 91 -10.86 31.21 8.12
N LEU A 92 -10.02 30.20 7.86
CA LEU A 92 -9.67 29.15 8.80
C LEU A 92 -8.18 29.25 9.14
N SER A 93 -7.83 28.90 10.37
CA SER A 93 -6.44 28.77 10.77
C SER A 93 -5.85 27.44 10.32
N VAL A 94 -4.54 27.42 10.05
CA VAL A 94 -3.81 26.20 9.73
C VAL A 94 -3.18 25.63 11.01
N PRO A 95 -3.22 24.32 11.26
CA PRO A 95 -2.56 23.70 12.41
C PRO A 95 -1.05 23.90 12.34
N ASP A 96 -0.45 24.36 13.43
CA ASP A 96 1.00 24.46 13.55
C ASP A 96 1.68 23.08 13.44
N TYR A 97 2.92 23.08 12.95
CA TYR A 97 3.69 21.85 12.70
C TYR A 97 3.85 20.98 13.95
N SER A 98 3.86 21.54 15.16
CA SER A 98 4.01 20.78 16.39
C SER A 98 2.72 20.06 16.78
N THR A 99 1.57 20.68 16.56
CA THR A 99 0.24 20.09 16.71
C THR A 99 0.05 18.95 15.70
N VAL A 100 0.40 19.17 14.44
CA VAL A 100 0.37 18.13 13.41
C VAL A 100 1.25 16.94 13.81
N SER A 101 2.50 17.21 14.23
CA SER A 101 3.45 16.16 14.63
C SER A 101 2.98 15.35 15.84
N ARG A 102 2.33 15.99 16.82
CA ARG A 102 1.79 15.30 18.00
C ARG A 102 0.55 14.47 17.68
N ARG A 103 -0.38 15.03 16.90
CA ARG A 103 -1.66 14.37 16.60
C ARG A 103 -1.55 13.31 15.52
N ALA A 104 -0.61 13.44 14.60
CA ALA A 104 -0.41 12.46 13.52
C ALA A 104 -0.26 11.01 14.02
N SER A 105 0.35 10.80 15.21
CA SER A 105 0.52 9.45 15.77
C SER A 105 -0.78 8.74 16.16
N ARG A 106 -1.89 9.47 16.27
CA ARG A 106 -3.19 8.96 16.74
C ARG A 106 -4.24 8.93 15.63
N LEU A 107 -3.89 9.37 14.42
CA LEU A 107 -4.83 9.39 13.29
C LEU A 107 -5.25 7.98 12.90
N ASN A 108 -6.55 7.77 12.78
CA ASN A 108 -7.11 6.60 12.15
C ASN A 108 -7.27 6.86 10.64
N VAL A 109 -6.24 6.51 9.86
CA VAL A 109 -6.24 6.74 8.41
C VAL A 109 -7.02 5.63 7.72
N VAL A 110 -8.18 6.00 7.18
CA VAL A 110 -8.98 5.11 6.33
C VAL A 110 -8.56 5.30 4.89
N LEU A 111 -8.22 4.19 4.20
CA LEU A 111 -7.83 4.23 2.80
C LEU A 111 -9.05 4.53 1.91
N CYS A 112 -8.91 5.50 1.00
CA CYS A 112 -9.88 5.71 -0.05
C CYS A 112 -9.88 4.49 -1.00
N LYS A 113 -10.97 3.76 -1.01
CA LYS A 113 -11.17 2.55 -1.83
C LYS A 113 -12.36 2.75 -2.75
N LYS A 114 -12.30 2.21 -3.96
CA LYS A 114 -13.47 2.14 -4.83
C LYS A 114 -14.51 1.21 -4.22
N THR A 115 -15.76 1.62 -4.30
CA THR A 115 -16.86 0.76 -3.89
C THR A 115 -16.86 -0.50 -4.76
N ALA A 116 -16.83 -1.67 -4.12
CA ALA A 116 -16.90 -2.93 -4.83
C ALA A 116 -18.27 -3.07 -5.51
N LYS A 117 -18.26 -3.53 -6.75
CA LYS A 117 -19.51 -3.92 -7.41
C LYS A 117 -19.99 -5.23 -6.81
N ALA A 118 -21.29 -5.34 -6.54
CA ALA A 118 -21.87 -6.56 -6.03
C ALA A 118 -21.59 -7.74 -6.98
N GLY A 119 -21.08 -8.86 -6.44
CA GLY A 119 -20.74 -10.05 -7.21
C GLY A 119 -19.39 -10.05 -7.94
N GLU A 120 -18.57 -9.00 -7.80
CA GLU A 120 -17.23 -8.94 -8.36
C GLU A 120 -16.28 -9.86 -7.57
N LYS A 121 -15.71 -10.86 -8.26
CA LYS A 121 -14.70 -11.75 -7.68
C LYS A 121 -13.40 -10.98 -7.46
N LYS A 122 -13.06 -10.75 -6.20
CA LYS A 122 -11.84 -10.00 -5.87
C LYS A 122 -10.63 -10.90 -5.79
N ILE A 123 -9.61 -10.51 -6.55
CA ILE A 123 -8.26 -11.03 -6.42
C ILE A 123 -7.49 -10.06 -5.53
N VAL A 124 -6.87 -10.57 -4.49
CA VAL A 124 -5.97 -9.79 -3.63
C VAL A 124 -4.56 -10.34 -3.74
N VAL A 125 -3.62 -9.46 -3.94
CA VAL A 125 -2.18 -9.79 -3.97
C VAL A 125 -1.51 -9.20 -2.75
N ILE A 126 -0.84 -10.02 -1.94
CA ILE A 126 -0.09 -9.57 -0.76
C ILE A 126 1.41 -9.68 -1.02
N ASP A 127 2.14 -8.65 -0.60
CA ASP A 127 3.61 -8.65 -0.63
C ASP A 127 4.17 -7.62 0.35
N SER A 128 5.45 -7.70 0.63
CA SER A 128 6.16 -6.78 1.50
C SER A 128 7.34 -6.10 0.81
N SER A 129 7.74 -4.94 1.31
CA SER A 129 8.92 -4.23 0.84
C SER A 129 9.54 -3.40 1.95
N GLY A 130 10.82 -3.00 1.79
CA GLY A 130 11.50 -2.12 2.71
C GLY A 130 11.31 -0.64 2.38
N LEU A 131 11.08 0.20 3.42
CA LEU A 131 11.22 1.65 3.35
C LEU A 131 12.35 2.09 4.27
N LYS A 132 13.18 3.03 3.80
CA LYS A 132 14.23 3.63 4.63
C LYS A 132 13.61 4.59 5.65
N VAL A 133 14.16 4.62 6.86
CA VAL A 133 13.85 5.67 7.82
C VAL A 133 14.85 6.79 7.65
N TYR A 134 14.39 8.04 7.81
CA TYR A 134 15.26 9.20 7.79
C TYR A 134 16.39 9.02 8.81
N GLY A 135 17.63 9.11 8.33
CA GLY A 135 18.83 8.87 9.14
C GLY A 135 20.09 8.93 8.28
N GLU A 136 21.20 8.47 8.82
CA GLU A 136 22.51 8.52 8.15
C GLU A 136 22.50 7.85 6.77
N GLY A 137 23.07 8.54 5.78
CA GLY A 137 23.13 8.07 4.40
C GLY A 137 23.94 6.79 4.23
N GLU A 138 23.70 6.06 3.14
CA GLU A 138 24.42 4.82 2.80
C GLU A 138 25.94 5.01 2.75
N TRP A 139 26.41 6.20 2.38
CA TRP A 139 27.81 6.55 2.34
C TRP A 139 28.46 6.47 3.73
N LYS A 140 27.85 7.04 4.77
CA LYS A 140 28.34 6.97 6.16
C LYS A 140 28.41 5.53 6.68
N VAL A 141 27.42 4.70 6.36
CA VAL A 141 27.40 3.27 6.73
C VAL A 141 28.53 2.52 6.03
N LYS A 142 28.82 2.85 4.76
CA LYS A 142 29.91 2.25 3.98
C LYS A 142 31.29 2.63 4.52
N MET A 143 31.46 3.90 4.94
CA MET A 143 32.76 4.42 5.40
C MET A 143 33.07 4.13 6.86
N HIS A 144 32.09 4.07 7.75
CA HIS A 144 32.27 3.95 9.19
C HIS A 144 31.92 2.57 9.78
N GLY A 145 31.69 1.56 8.93
CA GLY A 145 31.55 0.16 9.34
C GLY A 145 30.25 -0.17 10.10
N ARG A 146 30.26 -1.32 10.78
CA ARG A 146 29.10 -1.99 11.38
C ARG A 146 28.39 -1.23 12.53
N SER A 147 28.91 -0.14 13.05
CA SER A 147 28.38 0.55 14.22
C SER A 147 27.12 1.42 13.95
N LYS A 148 26.81 1.68 12.69
CA LYS A 148 25.66 2.52 12.30
C LYS A 148 24.65 1.71 11.51
N HIS A 149 23.66 1.16 12.22
CA HIS A 149 22.62 0.35 11.64
C HIS A 149 21.71 1.18 10.70
N ARG A 150 21.55 0.71 9.46
CA ARG A 150 20.49 1.20 8.56
C ARG A 150 19.16 0.87 9.19
N THR A 151 18.37 1.89 9.49
CA THR A 151 17.02 1.67 10.01
C THR A 151 16.04 1.53 8.86
N TRP A 152 15.45 0.34 8.74
CA TRP A 152 14.42 0.04 7.77
C TRP A 152 13.12 -0.27 8.50
N ARG A 153 12.03 0.01 7.83
CA ARG A 153 10.71 -0.51 8.19
C ARG A 153 10.24 -1.43 7.08
N LYS A 154 9.49 -2.43 7.44
CA LYS A 154 8.83 -3.30 6.48
C LYS A 154 7.41 -2.80 6.27
N VAL A 155 7.03 -2.65 5.01
CA VAL A 155 5.68 -2.27 4.60
C VAL A 155 5.03 -3.48 3.94
N HIS A 156 3.80 -3.75 4.31
CA HIS A 156 3.01 -4.85 3.79
C HIS A 156 1.79 -4.25 3.10
N LEU A 157 1.50 -4.71 1.90
CA LEU A 157 0.36 -4.26 1.10
C LEU A 157 -0.51 -5.44 0.68
N GLY A 158 -1.82 -5.22 0.70
CA GLY A 158 -2.82 -6.03 0.00
C GLY A 158 -3.39 -5.23 -1.15
N ILE A 159 -3.22 -5.71 -2.38
CA ILE A 159 -3.53 -4.97 -3.61
C ILE A 159 -4.66 -5.67 -4.35
N GLY A 160 -5.66 -4.91 -4.76
CA GLY A 160 -6.75 -5.36 -5.63
C GLY A 160 -6.33 -5.47 -7.11
N PRO A 161 -7.25 -5.95 -7.97
CA PRO A 161 -6.96 -6.22 -9.39
C PRO A 161 -6.56 -4.96 -10.18
N ASP A 162 -7.06 -3.79 -9.78
CA ASP A 162 -6.76 -2.50 -10.42
C ASP A 162 -5.46 -1.85 -9.92
N GLY A 163 -4.69 -2.55 -9.07
CA GLY A 163 -3.52 -1.98 -8.40
C GLY A 163 -3.86 -1.02 -7.25
N GLU A 164 -5.12 -1.02 -6.80
CA GLU A 164 -5.59 -0.26 -5.64
C GLU A 164 -5.14 -0.92 -4.34
N ILE A 165 -4.68 -0.12 -3.39
CA ILE A 165 -4.26 -0.61 -2.07
C ILE A 165 -5.51 -0.85 -1.22
N GLN A 166 -5.82 -2.11 -0.97
CA GLN A 166 -6.96 -2.56 -0.17
C GLN A 166 -6.63 -2.66 1.32
N ALA A 167 -5.38 -3.02 1.63
CA ALA A 167 -4.86 -3.15 2.98
C ALA A 167 -3.40 -2.72 3.04
N ALA A 168 -2.99 -2.12 4.16
CA ALA A 168 -1.63 -1.67 4.35
C ALA A 168 -1.22 -1.75 5.83
N LYS A 169 0.00 -2.18 6.12
CA LYS A 169 0.57 -2.21 7.47
C LYS A 169 2.07 -1.93 7.43
N LEU A 170 2.54 -1.13 8.38
CA LEU A 170 3.96 -0.90 8.61
C LEU A 170 4.41 -1.66 9.85
N THR A 171 5.55 -2.34 9.76
CA THR A 171 6.13 -3.10 10.87
C THR A 171 7.62 -2.84 11.00
N LEU A 172 8.21 -3.34 12.08
CA LEU A 172 9.66 -3.45 12.20
C LEU A 172 10.19 -4.48 11.18
N ASN A 173 11.46 -4.37 10.84
CA ASN A 173 12.10 -5.23 9.82
C ASN A 173 12.21 -6.71 10.22
N ASN A 174 12.12 -7.03 11.51
CA ASN A 174 12.20 -8.39 12.06
C ASN A 174 10.87 -9.15 12.04
N VAL A 175 9.75 -8.50 11.71
CA VAL A 175 8.44 -9.16 11.60
C VAL A 175 8.37 -9.97 10.32
N ALA A 176 8.00 -11.25 10.41
CA ALA A 176 7.85 -12.10 9.23
C ALA A 176 6.57 -11.74 8.44
N ASP A 177 6.62 -11.88 7.11
CA ASP A 177 5.51 -11.50 6.23
C ASP A 177 4.24 -12.28 6.51
N CYS A 178 4.37 -13.56 6.80
CA CYS A 178 3.26 -14.44 7.14
C CYS A 178 2.50 -14.01 8.40
N GLN A 179 3.17 -13.42 9.39
CA GLN A 179 2.54 -12.94 10.63
C GLN A 179 1.58 -11.76 10.40
N VAL A 180 1.74 -11.04 9.30
CA VAL A 180 0.93 -9.86 8.98
C VAL A 180 -0.23 -10.18 8.03
N ALA A 181 -0.22 -11.38 7.43
CA ALA A 181 -1.21 -11.76 6.42
C ALA A 181 -2.66 -11.68 6.95
N ALA A 182 -2.93 -12.20 8.16
CA ALA A 182 -4.25 -12.12 8.77
C ALA A 182 -4.72 -10.68 8.99
N ASP A 183 -3.83 -9.80 9.47
CA ASP A 183 -4.14 -8.38 9.68
C ASP A 183 -4.48 -7.66 8.37
N LEU A 184 -3.77 -7.99 7.27
CA LEU A 184 -4.08 -7.43 5.96
C LEU A 184 -5.44 -7.93 5.45
N LEU A 185 -5.73 -9.22 5.58
CA LEU A 185 -7.00 -9.80 5.17
C LEU A 185 -8.17 -9.22 5.97
N ASN A 186 -7.98 -8.93 7.26
CA ASN A 186 -9.01 -8.35 8.12
C ASN A 186 -9.34 -6.89 7.79
N GLN A 187 -8.43 -6.14 7.16
CA GLN A 187 -8.69 -4.78 6.67
C GLN A 187 -9.55 -4.76 5.39
N ILE A 188 -9.76 -5.92 4.76
CA ILE A 188 -10.53 -6.04 3.52
C ILE A 188 -11.92 -6.53 3.86
N GLU A 189 -12.92 -5.64 3.71
CA GLU A 189 -14.32 -5.92 4.05
C GLU A 189 -15.04 -6.76 3.00
N SER A 190 -14.60 -6.66 1.74
CA SER A 190 -15.22 -7.38 0.63
C SER A 190 -14.74 -8.82 0.53
N ASP A 191 -15.58 -9.69 -0.04
CA ASP A 191 -15.25 -11.09 -0.29
C ASP A 191 -14.02 -11.22 -1.21
N ILE A 192 -13.09 -12.07 -0.78
CA ILE A 192 -11.86 -12.36 -1.51
C ILE A 192 -12.00 -13.75 -2.14
N ASP A 193 -12.04 -13.83 -3.47
CA ASP A 193 -12.09 -15.11 -4.16
C ASP A 193 -10.70 -15.76 -4.27
N THR A 194 -9.69 -14.94 -4.59
CA THR A 194 -8.34 -15.40 -4.82
C THR A 194 -7.31 -14.57 -4.04
N LEU A 195 -6.43 -15.24 -3.31
CA LEU A 195 -5.26 -14.63 -2.68
C LEU A 195 -4.00 -15.07 -3.41
N ALA A 196 -3.15 -14.11 -3.80
CA ALA A 196 -1.84 -14.37 -4.36
C ALA A 196 -0.74 -13.79 -3.47
N GLY A 197 0.34 -14.53 -3.29
CA GLY A 197 1.51 -14.09 -2.51
C GLY A 197 2.77 -14.84 -2.94
N ASP A 198 3.91 -14.40 -2.45
CA ASP A 198 5.16 -15.11 -2.71
C ASP A 198 5.32 -16.36 -1.80
N GLY A 199 6.43 -17.12 -1.99
CA GLY A 199 6.71 -18.31 -1.18
C GLY A 199 7.03 -18.03 0.30
N GLY A 200 7.24 -16.78 0.69
CA GLY A 200 7.40 -16.36 2.08
C GLY A 200 6.11 -16.53 2.88
N TYR A 201 4.98 -16.43 2.20
CA TYR A 201 3.64 -16.65 2.78
C TYR A 201 3.22 -18.14 2.85
N ASP A 202 4.07 -19.10 2.43
CA ASP A 202 3.79 -20.56 2.53
C ASP A 202 3.86 -21.06 3.99
N LYS A 203 2.98 -20.57 4.84
CA LYS A 203 2.91 -20.87 6.27
C LYS A 203 1.47 -21.18 6.67
N GLU A 204 1.30 -22.08 7.67
CA GLU A 204 -0.03 -22.56 8.12
C GLU A 204 -0.94 -21.43 8.60
N GLU A 205 -0.38 -20.42 9.27
CA GLU A 205 -1.11 -19.24 9.74
C GLU A 205 -1.81 -18.49 8.61
N VAL A 206 -1.15 -18.39 7.43
CA VAL A 206 -1.73 -17.74 6.24
C VAL A 206 -2.88 -18.57 5.68
N TYR A 207 -2.70 -19.90 5.56
CA TYR A 207 -3.77 -20.78 5.09
C TYR A 207 -4.96 -20.83 6.04
N ARG A 208 -4.72 -20.73 7.37
CA ARG A 208 -5.79 -20.60 8.37
C ARG A 208 -6.57 -19.31 8.18
N ALA A 209 -5.90 -18.15 8.07
CA ALA A 209 -6.57 -16.88 7.80
C ALA A 209 -7.35 -16.90 6.48
N CYS A 210 -6.85 -17.60 5.46
CA CYS A 210 -7.59 -17.79 4.20
C CYS A 210 -8.86 -18.64 4.39
N ARG A 211 -8.83 -19.68 5.23
CA ARG A 211 -10.02 -20.49 5.54
C ARG A 211 -11.06 -19.68 6.29
N GLU A 212 -10.65 -18.92 7.30
CA GLU A 212 -11.52 -18.02 8.08
C GLU A 212 -12.24 -16.97 7.20
N LYS A 213 -11.60 -16.54 6.10
CA LYS A 213 -12.14 -15.61 5.09
C LYS A 213 -12.79 -16.34 3.90
N GLU A 214 -12.96 -17.64 3.94
CA GLU A 214 -13.57 -18.47 2.88
C GLU A 214 -12.95 -18.29 1.49
N ILE A 215 -11.63 -17.99 1.43
CA ILE A 215 -10.91 -17.74 0.18
C ILE A 215 -10.82 -19.04 -0.64
N ARG A 216 -11.40 -19.02 -1.85
CA ARG A 216 -11.51 -20.22 -2.69
C ARG A 216 -10.20 -20.62 -3.31
N GLN A 217 -9.42 -19.66 -3.81
CA GLN A 217 -8.17 -19.92 -4.51
C GLN A 217 -6.99 -19.26 -3.81
N ILE A 218 -5.93 -20.02 -3.55
CA ILE A 218 -4.72 -19.53 -2.90
C ILE A 218 -3.54 -19.78 -3.82
N LEU A 219 -2.97 -18.70 -4.38
CA LEU A 219 -1.86 -18.73 -5.32
C LEU A 219 -0.55 -18.40 -4.60
N ILE A 220 -0.14 -19.25 -3.68
CA ILE A 220 1.14 -19.18 -2.99
C ILE A 220 1.97 -20.38 -3.42
N PRO A 221 3.14 -20.17 -4.08
CA PRO A 221 3.98 -21.27 -4.51
C PRO A 221 4.67 -21.91 -3.29
N PRO A 222 4.39 -23.19 -2.97
CA PRO A 222 5.07 -23.88 -1.89
C PRO A 222 6.59 -23.87 -2.07
N GLN A 223 7.34 -23.95 -0.97
CA GLN A 223 8.80 -23.98 -1.00
C GLN A 223 9.32 -25.17 -1.85
N LYS A 224 10.56 -25.09 -2.36
CA LYS A 224 11.11 -26.12 -3.25
C LYS A 224 11.17 -27.51 -2.58
N ASN A 225 11.44 -27.56 -1.29
CA ASN A 225 11.53 -28.76 -0.45
C ASN A 225 10.22 -29.12 0.25
N ALA A 226 9.12 -28.51 -0.15
CA ALA A 226 7.82 -28.74 0.48
C ALA A 226 7.36 -30.19 0.34
N LYS A 227 6.86 -30.76 1.46
CA LYS A 227 6.22 -32.08 1.51
C LYS A 227 4.72 -31.92 1.58
N ILE A 228 3.97 -32.89 1.06
CA ILE A 228 2.53 -33.00 1.23
C ILE A 228 2.25 -33.24 2.71
N LYS A 229 1.37 -32.46 3.30
CA LYS A 229 0.96 -32.58 4.71
C LYS A 229 -0.22 -33.53 4.87
N GLN A 230 -1.16 -33.48 3.92
CA GLN A 230 -2.42 -34.23 3.96
C GLN A 230 -2.44 -35.25 2.85
N HIS A 231 -2.45 -36.52 3.24
CA HIS A 231 -2.64 -37.65 2.33
C HIS A 231 -4.14 -37.93 2.20
N GLY A 232 -4.60 -38.37 1.02
CA GLY A 232 -6.01 -38.47 0.63
C GLY A 232 -6.89 -39.49 1.41
N ASN A 233 -6.39 -40.04 2.49
CA ASN A 233 -7.10 -40.97 3.38
C ASN A 233 -7.83 -40.26 4.54
N LEU A 234 -7.78 -38.95 4.64
CA LEU A 234 -8.47 -38.18 5.67
C LEU A 234 -9.81 -37.66 5.15
N LYS A 235 -10.86 -37.77 5.99
CA LYS A 235 -12.22 -37.29 5.73
C LYS A 235 -12.33 -35.76 5.94
N CYS A 236 -11.32 -34.96 5.52
CA CYS A 236 -11.33 -33.52 5.63
C CYS A 236 -11.05 -32.89 4.26
N GLU A 237 -11.45 -31.64 4.12
CA GLU A 237 -11.21 -30.91 2.87
C GLU A 237 -9.73 -30.89 2.48
N PRO A 238 -9.42 -31.04 1.18
CA PRO A 238 -8.05 -30.97 0.69
C PRO A 238 -7.38 -29.67 1.05
N HIS A 239 -6.17 -29.73 1.59
CA HIS A 239 -5.41 -28.55 1.91
C HIS A 239 -4.92 -27.84 0.64
N LYS A 240 -5.32 -26.59 0.42
CA LYS A 240 -5.02 -25.80 -0.80
C LYS A 240 -3.53 -25.75 -1.15
N ARG A 241 -2.67 -25.70 -0.14
CA ARG A 241 -1.21 -25.79 -0.30
C ARG A 241 -0.79 -27.09 -1.00
N ASP A 242 -1.35 -28.21 -0.55
CA ASP A 242 -1.00 -29.52 -1.08
C ASP A 242 -1.56 -29.73 -2.48
N GLU A 243 -2.71 -29.14 -2.80
CA GLU A 243 -3.24 -29.08 -4.16
C GLU A 243 -2.26 -28.35 -5.09
N ASN A 244 -1.79 -27.17 -4.70
CA ASN A 244 -0.77 -26.44 -5.47
C ASN A 244 0.51 -27.25 -5.63
N LEU A 245 0.95 -27.95 -4.58
CA LEU A 245 2.17 -28.79 -4.65
C LEU A 245 1.98 -30.00 -5.59
N ARG A 246 0.82 -30.67 -5.57
CA ARG A 246 0.48 -31.77 -6.50
C ARG A 246 0.48 -31.26 -7.94
N GLN A 247 -0.15 -30.12 -8.20
CA GLN A 247 -0.16 -29.51 -9.53
C GLN A 247 1.25 -29.14 -9.99
N ILE A 248 2.07 -28.51 -9.13
CA ILE A 248 3.45 -28.16 -9.44
C ILE A 248 4.28 -29.41 -9.77
N ARG A 249 4.10 -30.53 -9.04
CA ARG A 249 4.78 -31.80 -9.31
C ARG A 249 4.37 -32.40 -10.65
N LYS A 250 3.06 -32.25 -11.02
CA LYS A 250 2.52 -32.79 -12.29
C LYS A 250 2.97 -32.01 -13.53
N ILE A 251 2.95 -30.68 -13.49
CA ILE A 251 3.14 -29.84 -14.69
C ILE A 251 4.40 -28.95 -14.64
N GLY A 252 5.11 -28.95 -13.51
CA GLY A 252 6.25 -28.09 -13.28
C GLY A 252 5.86 -26.67 -12.81
N ARG A 253 6.73 -26.05 -11.99
CA ARG A 253 6.48 -24.74 -11.35
C ARG A 253 6.25 -23.61 -12.37
N LYS A 254 6.96 -23.60 -13.50
CA LYS A 254 6.80 -22.57 -14.54
C LYS A 254 5.41 -22.62 -15.16
N ARG A 255 4.99 -23.81 -15.62
CA ARG A 255 3.66 -24.02 -16.22
C ARG A 255 2.53 -23.79 -15.21
N TRP A 256 2.75 -24.15 -13.94
CA TRP A 256 1.78 -23.87 -12.87
C TRP A 256 1.55 -22.36 -12.74
N LYS A 257 2.61 -21.55 -12.65
CA LYS A 257 2.51 -20.08 -12.60
C LYS A 257 1.76 -19.48 -13.79
N GLU A 258 1.99 -20.00 -14.98
CA GLU A 258 1.30 -19.57 -16.19
C GLU A 258 -0.20 -19.94 -16.18
N LYS A 259 -0.53 -21.18 -15.82
CA LYS A 259 -1.91 -21.68 -15.81
C LYS A 259 -2.76 -21.18 -14.66
N SER A 260 -2.17 -20.96 -13.50
CA SER A 260 -2.89 -20.49 -12.30
C SER A 260 -3.19 -18.99 -12.29
N GLY A 261 -2.64 -18.22 -13.22
CA GLY A 261 -2.75 -16.76 -13.21
C GLY A 261 -1.85 -16.08 -12.16
N TYR A 262 -0.85 -16.77 -11.62
CA TYR A 262 0.09 -16.24 -10.61
C TYR A 262 0.78 -14.94 -11.03
N HIS A 263 0.81 -14.63 -12.33
CA HIS A 263 1.40 -13.39 -12.84
C HIS A 263 0.73 -12.11 -12.34
N VAL A 264 -0.49 -12.23 -11.80
CA VAL A 264 -1.17 -11.12 -11.10
C VAL A 264 -0.31 -10.53 -9.97
N ARG A 265 0.64 -11.30 -9.42
CA ARG A 265 1.59 -10.83 -8.39
C ARG A 265 2.41 -9.61 -8.83
N SER A 266 2.63 -9.41 -10.12
CA SER A 266 3.33 -8.22 -10.63
C SER A 266 2.63 -6.90 -10.31
N LEU A 267 1.32 -6.93 -9.99
CA LEU A 267 0.56 -5.73 -9.61
C LEU A 267 1.09 -5.10 -8.33
N VAL A 268 1.43 -5.93 -7.33
CA VAL A 268 1.96 -5.40 -6.06
C VAL A 268 3.34 -4.79 -6.25
N GLU A 269 4.20 -5.40 -7.08
CA GLU A 269 5.52 -4.85 -7.40
C GLU A 269 5.39 -3.49 -8.11
N THR A 270 4.47 -3.38 -9.06
CA THR A 270 4.16 -2.12 -9.76
C THR A 270 3.63 -1.06 -8.80
N THR A 271 2.71 -1.43 -7.90
CA THR A 271 2.15 -0.50 -6.91
C THR A 271 3.22 -0.04 -5.91
N MET A 272 4.07 -0.95 -5.42
CA MET A 272 5.22 -0.61 -4.57
C MET A 272 6.20 0.33 -5.27
N PHE A 273 6.50 0.08 -6.54
CA PHE A 273 7.36 0.96 -7.34
C PHE A 273 6.74 2.36 -7.48
N ARG A 274 5.45 2.45 -7.79
CA ARG A 274 4.73 3.73 -7.90
C ARG A 274 4.73 4.49 -6.57
N LEU A 275 4.43 3.81 -5.47
CA LEU A 275 4.44 4.40 -4.13
C LEU A 275 5.80 5.04 -3.83
N LYS A 276 6.89 4.31 -4.05
CA LYS A 276 8.25 4.78 -3.79
C LYS A 276 8.70 5.89 -4.75
N THR A 277 8.28 5.84 -6.00
CA THR A 277 8.67 6.84 -7.02
C THR A 277 7.92 8.15 -6.83
N ILE A 278 6.60 8.09 -6.55
CA ILE A 278 5.74 9.27 -6.46
C ILE A 278 5.87 9.95 -5.10
N LEU A 279 5.87 9.16 -4.01
CA LEU A 279 5.78 9.68 -2.64
C LEU A 279 7.09 9.52 -1.84
N GLY A 280 8.11 8.96 -2.48
CA GLY A 280 9.43 8.76 -1.91
C GLY A 280 9.61 7.41 -1.20
N GLY A 281 10.81 6.86 -1.30
CA GLY A 281 11.21 5.58 -0.67
C GLY A 281 11.70 5.72 0.77
N LYS A 282 11.42 6.86 1.45
CA LYS A 282 11.90 7.17 2.80
C LYS A 282 10.76 7.66 3.68
N LEU A 283 10.79 7.24 4.95
CA LEU A 283 9.94 7.78 6.01
C LEU A 283 10.65 8.95 6.67
N SER A 284 9.93 10.04 6.87
CA SER A 284 10.46 11.29 7.46
C SER A 284 10.24 11.37 8.97
N ALA A 285 9.19 10.74 9.47
CA ALA A 285 8.83 10.73 10.88
C ALA A 285 9.86 9.94 11.72
N ARG A 286 10.05 10.36 12.99
CA ARG A 286 11.00 9.71 13.91
C ARG A 286 10.36 8.58 14.71
N LYS A 287 9.14 8.78 15.22
CA LYS A 287 8.40 7.79 16.01
C LYS A 287 7.72 6.76 15.10
N LEU A 288 7.64 5.51 15.55
CA LEU A 288 7.07 4.40 14.76
C LEU A 288 5.61 4.65 14.41
N GLU A 289 4.83 5.19 15.36
CA GLU A 289 3.41 5.50 15.16
C GLU A 289 3.23 6.54 14.05
N ASN A 290 4.03 7.61 14.07
CA ASN A 290 4.01 8.63 13.02
C ASN A 290 4.51 8.08 11.68
N GLN A 291 5.45 7.12 11.68
CA GLN A 291 5.89 6.43 10.46
C GLN A 291 4.76 5.59 9.87
N ALA A 292 3.98 4.91 10.72
CA ALA A 292 2.82 4.13 10.29
C ALA A 292 1.76 5.03 9.64
N THR A 293 1.42 6.14 10.29
CA THR A 293 0.48 7.14 9.74
C THR A 293 1.01 7.74 8.42
N GLU A 294 2.28 8.12 8.37
CA GLU A 294 2.94 8.63 7.16
C GLU A 294 2.85 7.65 5.99
N PHE A 295 3.02 6.36 6.27
CA PHE A 295 2.88 5.29 5.28
C PHE A 295 1.43 5.09 4.83
N LEU A 296 0.48 5.02 5.75
CA LEU A 296 -0.95 4.87 5.44
C LEU A 296 -1.48 6.06 4.63
N ILE A 297 -1.10 7.29 4.99
CA ILE A 297 -1.43 8.49 4.21
C ILE A 297 -0.83 8.39 2.80
N SER A 298 0.40 7.89 2.65
CA SER A 298 1.00 7.68 1.33
C SER A 298 0.23 6.65 0.49
N CYS A 299 -0.31 5.60 1.12
CA CYS A 299 -1.19 4.63 0.46
C CYS A 299 -2.50 5.28 0.00
N ASP A 300 -3.14 6.09 0.86
CA ASP A 300 -4.37 6.82 0.53
C ASP A 300 -4.16 7.80 -0.64
N ILE A 301 -3.09 8.57 -0.61
CA ILE A 301 -2.71 9.48 -1.70
C ILE A 301 -2.58 8.69 -3.02
N LEU A 302 -1.89 7.55 -3.01
CA LEU A 302 -1.70 6.75 -4.22
C LEU A 302 -3.02 6.19 -4.74
N ASN A 303 -3.94 5.79 -3.88
CA ASN A 303 -5.29 5.36 -4.27
C ASN A 303 -6.08 6.50 -4.93
N ARG A 304 -6.10 7.68 -4.31
CA ARG A 304 -6.75 8.89 -4.89
C ARG A 304 -6.15 9.25 -6.26
N MET A 305 -4.81 9.25 -6.38
CA MET A 305 -4.15 9.50 -7.67
C MET A 305 -4.47 8.43 -8.72
N SER A 306 -4.66 7.18 -8.30
CA SER A 306 -5.02 6.07 -9.22
C SER A 306 -6.48 6.16 -9.67
N ALA A 307 -7.37 6.64 -8.81
CA ALA A 307 -8.79 6.85 -9.11
C ALA A 307 -9.03 7.88 -10.22
N LEU A 308 -8.16 8.89 -10.36
CA LEU A 308 -8.23 9.88 -11.44
C LEU A 308 -8.02 9.26 -12.82
N GLY A 309 -7.20 8.23 -12.92
CA GLY A 309 -6.96 7.51 -14.17
C GLY A 309 -5.61 6.83 -14.21
N MET A 310 -5.60 5.67 -14.87
CA MET A 310 -4.43 4.83 -15.10
C MET A 310 -4.16 4.67 -16.60
N PRO A 311 -2.91 4.40 -17.00
CA PRO A 311 -2.59 4.15 -18.40
C PRO A 311 -3.19 2.82 -18.86
N ASP A 312 -3.87 2.82 -19.98
CA ASP A 312 -4.25 1.61 -20.72
C ASP A 312 -3.18 1.35 -21.77
N SER A 313 -2.40 0.27 -21.58
CA SER A 313 -1.22 0.00 -22.39
C SER A 313 -1.41 -1.26 -23.23
N TYR A 314 -0.93 -1.22 -24.48
CA TYR A 314 -0.89 -2.37 -25.38
C TYR A 314 0.52 -2.66 -25.86
N ALA A 315 0.83 -3.93 -26.11
CA ALA A 315 2.11 -4.35 -26.62
C ALA A 315 2.25 -3.95 -28.10
N VAL A 316 3.42 -3.40 -28.45
CA VAL A 316 3.80 -3.08 -29.83
C VAL A 316 4.82 -4.12 -30.26
N ALA A 317 4.56 -4.73 -31.43
CA ALA A 317 5.45 -5.71 -32.04
C ALA A 317 6.80 -5.09 -32.43
#